data_ac125121b1ab1c71ca1f96761178e108
#
_entry.id   ac125121b1ab1c71ca1f96761178e108
#
_cell.length_a   1.000
_cell.length_b   1.000
_cell.length_c   1.000
_cell.angle_alpha   90.00
_cell.angle_beta   90.00
_cell.angle_gamma   90.00
#
_symmetry.space_group_name_H-M   'P 1'
#
loop_
_entity.id
_entity.type
_entity.pdbx_description
1 polymer ?
#
loop_
_entity_poly.entity_id
_entity_poly.type
_entity_poly.pdbx_seq_one_letter_code
_entity_poly.pdbx_strand_id
1 'polypeptide(L)'
;MMLQFGHPSLFALAALLGCDLFDSASYAKFAADGRMMFTWGTRRLTELEELPCGCAVCSATTADALAALPDAERERQLARHNLLVSFAELRRVRQAIRDGLLWELVASRAADRPEVADALVALEPHGDWLEQWEPAFRPRQPTSKREALLRFARSRLIRTATDGPAFEHPLFGTVPETLADTAPLRPPGNVRQRSWTPARVHAIAAFQFGGAAADALLSGELELVTSRNTGRLRNVLVDGEHHLSLSARYGLFTLRAAGACVIHAACAAPQQRVVVHADSAEFNRQGRNVFCKFVLECDPDLRCQDECLVVTESDELVAVGKLKVAPAEIVLGQQGLAVKVREAV
;
A
#
# COMPACT_ATOMS: atom_id res chain seq x y z
N MET A 1 -23.51 -2.34 -0.57
CA MET A 1 -23.97 -1.14 -1.28
C MET A 1 -24.17 -1.48 -2.75
N MET A 2 -25.33 -1.19 -3.34
CA MET A 2 -25.60 -1.45 -4.77
C MET A 2 -25.45 -0.13 -5.52
N LEU A 3 -24.47 -0.04 -6.41
CA LEU A 3 -24.21 1.13 -7.24
C LEU A 3 -24.42 0.77 -8.72
N GLN A 4 -25.12 1.60 -9.46
CA GLN A 4 -25.28 1.44 -10.91
C GLN A 4 -24.02 1.86 -11.67
N PHE A 5 -22.91 1.18 -11.44
CA PHE A 5 -21.71 1.34 -12.24
C PHE A 5 -21.79 0.44 -13.46
N GLY A 6 -22.24 1.02 -14.57
CA GLY A 6 -22.51 0.25 -15.78
C GLY A 6 -21.32 -0.04 -16.68
N HIS A 7 -20.16 0.58 -16.46
CA HIS A 7 -19.02 0.46 -17.35
C HIS A 7 -17.88 -0.37 -16.72
N PRO A 8 -17.32 -1.37 -17.45
CA PRO A 8 -16.29 -2.26 -16.89
C PRO A 8 -15.03 -1.53 -16.37
N SER A 9 -14.66 -0.38 -16.94
CA SER A 9 -13.51 0.41 -16.46
C SER A 9 -13.69 0.95 -15.03
N LEU A 10 -14.91 0.98 -14.49
CA LEU A 10 -15.22 1.48 -13.15
C LEU A 10 -15.42 0.38 -12.10
N PHE A 11 -15.48 -0.90 -12.52
CA PHE A 11 -15.79 -2.00 -11.59
C PHE A 11 -14.73 -2.16 -10.49
N ALA A 12 -13.45 -2.00 -10.83
CA ALA A 12 -12.37 -2.09 -9.85
C ALA A 12 -12.47 -0.97 -8.80
N LEU A 13 -12.74 0.27 -9.23
CA LEU A 13 -12.92 1.41 -8.33
C LEU A 13 -14.16 1.21 -7.43
N ALA A 14 -15.27 0.78 -8.00
CA ALA A 14 -16.48 0.51 -7.24
C ALA A 14 -16.27 -0.56 -6.16
N ALA A 15 -15.55 -1.64 -6.51
CA ALA A 15 -15.19 -2.69 -5.55
C ALA A 15 -14.26 -2.17 -4.46
N LEU A 16 -13.29 -1.30 -4.80
CA LEU A 16 -12.40 -0.65 -3.82
C LEU A 16 -13.18 0.21 -2.83
N LEU A 17 -14.28 0.83 -3.29
CA LEU A 17 -15.20 1.63 -2.45
C LEU A 17 -16.23 0.77 -1.70
N GLY A 18 -16.11 -0.56 -1.71
CA GLY A 18 -16.98 -1.48 -0.98
C GLY A 18 -18.26 -1.86 -1.71
N CYS A 19 -18.31 -1.77 -3.04
CA CYS A 19 -19.44 -2.25 -3.83
C CYS A 19 -19.31 -3.76 -4.08
N ASP A 20 -20.25 -4.55 -3.56
CA ASP A 20 -20.28 -6.01 -3.69
C ASP A 20 -21.11 -6.50 -4.87
N LEU A 21 -22.14 -5.73 -5.24
CA LEU A 21 -23.12 -6.10 -6.24
C LEU A 21 -23.19 -5.07 -7.36
N PHE A 22 -23.21 -5.55 -8.59
CA PHE A 22 -23.28 -4.74 -9.79
C PHE A 22 -24.56 -5.09 -10.55
N ASP A 23 -25.36 -4.08 -10.82
CA ASP A 23 -26.50 -4.15 -11.75
C ASP A 23 -26.28 -3.16 -12.88
N SER A 24 -26.45 -3.62 -14.11
CA SER A 24 -26.22 -2.76 -15.27
C SER A 24 -26.94 -3.25 -16.51
N ALA A 25 -27.69 -2.35 -17.13
CA ALA A 25 -28.21 -2.48 -18.49
C ALA A 25 -27.28 -1.83 -19.54
N SER A 26 -26.10 -1.34 -19.13
CA SER A 26 -25.19 -0.59 -20.01
C SER A 26 -24.75 -1.42 -21.22
N TYR A 27 -24.51 -2.72 -21.04
CA TYR A 27 -24.12 -3.61 -22.13
C TYR A 27 -25.09 -3.56 -23.32
N ALA A 28 -26.41 -3.52 -23.06
CA ALA A 28 -27.44 -3.43 -24.07
C ALA A 28 -27.60 -2.01 -24.62
N LYS A 29 -27.62 -0.99 -23.76
CA LYS A 29 -27.76 0.41 -24.18
C LYS A 29 -26.62 0.85 -25.09
N PHE A 30 -25.36 0.50 -24.75
CA PHE A 30 -24.22 0.81 -25.61
C PHE A 30 -24.26 0.03 -26.93
N ALA A 31 -24.77 -1.21 -26.92
CA ALA A 31 -24.91 -2.01 -28.14
C ALA A 31 -25.95 -1.40 -29.10
N ALA A 32 -27.11 -0.96 -28.57
CA ALA A 32 -28.13 -0.27 -29.37
C ALA A 32 -27.58 1.02 -30.01
N ASP A 33 -26.64 1.71 -29.37
CA ASP A 33 -25.91 2.87 -29.90
C ASP A 33 -24.75 2.50 -30.85
N GLY A 34 -24.58 1.23 -31.20
CA GLY A 34 -23.46 0.75 -32.02
C GLY A 34 -22.09 0.85 -31.32
N ARG A 35 -22.03 0.82 -29.98
CA ARG A 35 -20.82 0.98 -29.19
C ARG A 35 -20.36 -0.31 -28.55
N MET A 36 -19.05 -0.50 -28.56
CA MET A 36 -18.32 -1.56 -27.88
C MET A 36 -17.68 -1.03 -26.61
N MET A 37 -17.85 -1.75 -25.51
CA MET A 37 -17.27 -1.44 -24.22
C MET A 37 -15.94 -2.21 -24.05
N PHE A 38 -14.92 -1.52 -23.52
CA PHE A 38 -13.63 -2.10 -23.16
C PHE A 38 -13.25 -1.67 -21.75
N THR A 39 -12.28 -2.31 -21.16
CA THR A 39 -11.79 -1.94 -19.82
C THR A 39 -11.10 -0.57 -19.78
N TRP A 40 -10.67 -0.08 -20.93
CA TRP A 40 -10.01 1.22 -21.12
C TRP A 40 -10.93 2.31 -21.70
N GLY A 41 -12.16 1.98 -22.09
CA GLY A 41 -13.12 2.97 -22.60
C GLY A 41 -14.19 2.37 -23.49
N THR A 42 -14.83 3.22 -24.29
CA THR A 42 -15.87 2.86 -25.27
C THR A 42 -15.47 3.36 -26.64
N ARG A 43 -15.77 2.57 -27.68
CA ARG A 43 -15.60 2.96 -29.08
C ARG A 43 -16.87 2.64 -29.87
N ARG A 44 -17.17 3.44 -30.88
CA ARG A 44 -18.15 3.05 -31.89
C ARG A 44 -17.56 1.98 -32.79
N LEU A 45 -18.35 1.01 -33.20
CA LEU A 45 -17.89 -0.05 -34.10
C LEU A 45 -17.30 0.54 -35.37
N THR A 46 -17.89 1.62 -35.89
CA THR A 46 -17.45 2.33 -37.11
C THR A 46 -16.12 3.07 -36.95
N GLU A 47 -15.59 3.19 -35.75
CA GLU A 47 -14.29 3.82 -35.47
C GLU A 47 -13.17 2.78 -35.33
N LEU A 48 -13.49 1.49 -35.39
CA LEU A 48 -12.54 0.40 -35.19
C LEU A 48 -12.10 -0.19 -36.54
N GLU A 49 -10.81 -0.15 -36.80
CA GLU A 49 -10.18 -0.88 -37.89
C GLU A 49 -9.99 -2.37 -37.52
N GLU A 50 -9.68 -2.64 -36.26
CA GLU A 50 -9.52 -3.99 -35.70
C GLU A 50 -10.33 -4.14 -34.41
N LEU A 51 -10.68 -5.38 -34.06
CA LEU A 51 -11.36 -5.70 -32.80
C LEU A 51 -10.32 -6.04 -31.70
N PRO A 52 -9.94 -5.09 -30.82
CA PRO A 52 -8.86 -5.27 -29.84
C PRO A 52 -9.32 -6.07 -28.61
N CYS A 53 -10.06 -7.16 -28.79
CA CYS A 53 -10.64 -7.96 -27.73
C CYS A 53 -10.60 -9.45 -28.08
N GLY A 54 -10.12 -10.28 -27.15
CA GLY A 54 -10.07 -11.74 -27.28
C GLY A 54 -11.36 -12.46 -26.88
N CYS A 55 -12.53 -11.79 -26.79
CA CYS A 55 -13.80 -12.47 -26.48
C CYS A 55 -14.30 -13.32 -27.65
N ALA A 56 -15.23 -14.24 -27.37
CA ALA A 56 -15.76 -15.15 -28.38
C ALA A 56 -16.43 -14.47 -29.58
N VAL A 57 -16.88 -13.23 -29.45
CA VAL A 57 -17.42 -12.44 -30.55
C VAL A 57 -16.27 -11.91 -31.42
N CYS A 58 -15.34 -11.19 -30.82
CA CYS A 58 -14.26 -10.53 -31.56
C CYS A 58 -13.26 -11.50 -32.19
N SER A 59 -13.04 -12.66 -31.57
CA SER A 59 -12.16 -13.71 -32.13
C SER A 59 -12.76 -14.45 -33.33
N ALA A 60 -14.05 -14.29 -33.59
CA ALA A 60 -14.76 -15.01 -34.65
C ALA A 60 -15.06 -14.16 -35.88
N THR A 61 -14.73 -12.84 -35.85
CA THR A 61 -15.11 -11.93 -36.93
C THR A 61 -14.13 -10.74 -37.02
N THR A 62 -14.30 -9.90 -38.06
CA THR A 62 -13.57 -8.62 -38.19
C THR A 62 -14.52 -7.46 -37.91
N ALA A 63 -13.97 -6.24 -37.74
CA ALA A 63 -14.77 -5.03 -37.55
C ALA A 63 -15.73 -4.77 -38.72
N ASP A 64 -15.23 -4.90 -39.95
CA ASP A 64 -16.03 -4.72 -41.16
C ASP A 64 -17.13 -5.76 -41.29
N ALA A 65 -16.82 -7.03 -41.05
CA ALA A 65 -17.81 -8.10 -41.10
C ALA A 65 -18.89 -7.94 -40.04
N LEU A 66 -18.51 -7.49 -38.83
CA LEU A 66 -19.47 -7.20 -37.75
C LEU A 66 -20.35 -5.98 -38.12
N ALA A 67 -19.76 -4.95 -38.72
CA ALA A 67 -20.48 -3.75 -39.14
C ALA A 67 -21.48 -4.04 -40.29
N ALA A 68 -21.16 -5.00 -41.16
CA ALA A 68 -22.01 -5.41 -42.28
C ALA A 68 -23.20 -6.27 -41.87
N LEU A 69 -23.30 -6.74 -40.65
CA LEU A 69 -24.45 -7.51 -40.17
C LEU A 69 -25.74 -6.68 -40.18
N PRO A 70 -26.92 -7.34 -40.36
CA PRO A 70 -28.20 -6.69 -40.16
C PRO A 70 -28.30 -6.08 -38.76
N ASP A 71 -28.99 -4.95 -38.61
CA ASP A 71 -29.00 -4.14 -37.37
C ASP A 71 -29.28 -4.94 -36.12
N ALA A 72 -30.34 -5.77 -36.15
CA ALA A 72 -30.72 -6.59 -34.97
C ALA A 72 -29.66 -7.66 -34.62
N GLU A 73 -28.96 -8.21 -35.61
CA GLU A 73 -27.89 -9.18 -35.38
C GLU A 73 -26.64 -8.49 -34.85
N ARG A 74 -26.27 -7.35 -35.49
CA ARG A 74 -25.15 -6.52 -35.03
C ARG A 74 -25.34 -6.09 -33.58
N GLU A 75 -26.52 -5.56 -33.23
CA GLU A 75 -26.83 -5.18 -31.84
C GLU A 75 -26.67 -6.36 -30.86
N ARG A 76 -27.18 -7.55 -31.23
CA ARG A 76 -27.01 -8.76 -30.40
C ARG A 76 -25.54 -9.11 -30.18
N GLN A 77 -24.72 -9.06 -31.24
CA GLN A 77 -23.29 -9.37 -31.14
C GLN A 77 -22.55 -8.32 -30.30
N LEU A 78 -22.87 -7.04 -30.45
CA LEU A 78 -22.32 -5.97 -29.63
C LEU A 78 -22.73 -6.12 -28.16
N ALA A 79 -23.98 -6.40 -27.87
CA ALA A 79 -24.48 -6.66 -26.52
C ALA A 79 -23.78 -7.86 -25.86
N ARG A 80 -23.58 -8.94 -26.64
CA ARG A 80 -22.85 -10.12 -26.20
C ARG A 80 -21.37 -9.80 -25.92
N HIS A 81 -20.71 -9.05 -26.80
CA HIS A 81 -19.34 -8.57 -26.54
C HIS A 81 -19.27 -7.76 -25.24
N ASN A 82 -20.12 -6.75 -25.09
CA ASN A 82 -20.15 -5.86 -23.93
C ASN A 82 -20.36 -6.64 -22.62
N LEU A 83 -21.23 -7.63 -22.65
CA LEU A 83 -21.50 -8.52 -21.51
C LEU A 83 -20.26 -9.40 -21.19
N LEU A 84 -19.63 -9.99 -22.20
CA LEU A 84 -18.43 -10.80 -22.02
C LEU A 84 -17.26 -10.01 -21.43
N VAL A 85 -17.06 -8.77 -21.88
CA VAL A 85 -16.04 -7.85 -21.31
C VAL A 85 -16.37 -7.52 -19.86
N SER A 86 -17.62 -7.23 -19.55
CA SER A 86 -18.06 -6.94 -18.19
C SER A 86 -17.81 -8.12 -17.24
N PHE A 87 -18.18 -9.34 -17.64
CA PHE A 87 -17.89 -10.54 -16.83
C PHE A 87 -16.40 -10.87 -16.73
N ALA A 88 -15.63 -10.60 -17.78
CA ALA A 88 -14.18 -10.78 -17.73
C ALA A 88 -13.54 -9.84 -16.71
N GLU A 89 -13.97 -8.56 -16.68
CA GLU A 89 -13.47 -7.60 -15.72
C GLU A 89 -13.89 -7.93 -14.28
N LEU A 90 -15.14 -8.37 -14.05
CA LEU A 90 -15.55 -8.83 -12.72
C LEU A 90 -14.74 -10.04 -12.22
N ARG A 91 -14.36 -10.96 -13.11
CA ARG A 91 -13.43 -12.05 -12.74
C ARG A 91 -12.05 -11.52 -12.37
N ARG A 92 -11.54 -10.52 -13.10
CA ARG A 92 -10.27 -9.86 -12.81
C ARG A 92 -10.30 -9.13 -11.47
N VAL A 93 -11.38 -8.38 -11.18
CA VAL A 93 -11.60 -7.71 -9.88
C VAL A 93 -11.58 -8.72 -8.74
N ARG A 94 -12.34 -9.81 -8.85
CA ARG A 94 -12.35 -10.87 -7.82
C ARG A 94 -10.99 -11.51 -7.61
N GLN A 95 -10.23 -11.72 -8.69
CA GLN A 95 -8.87 -12.25 -8.56
C GLN A 95 -7.94 -11.23 -7.90
N ALA A 96 -8.04 -9.95 -8.29
CA ALA A 96 -7.24 -8.87 -7.69
C ALA A 96 -7.50 -8.73 -6.19
N ILE A 97 -8.75 -8.87 -5.73
CA ILE A 97 -9.08 -8.89 -4.30
C ILE A 97 -8.37 -10.06 -3.60
N ARG A 98 -8.42 -11.28 -4.15
CA ARG A 98 -7.77 -12.46 -3.57
C ARG A 98 -6.25 -12.34 -3.51
N ASP A 99 -5.67 -11.70 -4.52
CA ASP A 99 -4.23 -11.50 -4.63
C ASP A 99 -3.74 -10.28 -3.83
N GLY A 100 -4.65 -9.45 -3.30
CA GLY A 100 -4.33 -8.18 -2.66
C GLY A 100 -3.77 -7.13 -3.62
N LEU A 101 -4.32 -7.09 -4.84
CA LEU A 101 -3.88 -6.22 -5.94
C LEU A 101 -5.01 -5.33 -6.48
N LEU A 102 -6.06 -5.13 -5.68
CA LEU A 102 -7.21 -4.34 -6.12
C LEU A 102 -6.82 -2.88 -6.37
N TRP A 103 -5.98 -2.31 -5.52
CA TRP A 103 -5.47 -0.95 -5.72
C TRP A 103 -4.68 -0.82 -7.02
N GLU A 104 -3.79 -1.75 -7.31
CA GLU A 104 -2.99 -1.77 -8.53
C GLU A 104 -3.87 -1.91 -9.77
N LEU A 105 -4.95 -2.69 -9.68
CA LEU A 105 -5.93 -2.79 -10.76
C LEU A 105 -6.63 -1.44 -10.99
N VAL A 106 -7.07 -0.75 -9.93
CA VAL A 106 -7.67 0.59 -10.04
C VAL A 106 -6.66 1.59 -10.62
N ALA A 107 -5.43 1.59 -10.12
CA ALA A 107 -4.37 2.47 -10.65
C ALA A 107 -4.09 2.22 -12.15
N SER A 108 -4.19 0.96 -12.61
CA SER A 108 -4.09 0.65 -14.04
C SER A 108 -5.25 1.22 -14.87
N ARG A 109 -6.45 1.34 -14.30
CA ARG A 109 -7.60 1.97 -14.96
C ARG A 109 -7.52 3.49 -14.95
N ALA A 110 -6.87 4.06 -13.93
CA ALA A 110 -6.62 5.50 -13.86
C ALA A 110 -5.76 6.03 -15.03
N ALA A 111 -4.90 5.18 -15.60
CA ALA A 111 -4.10 5.56 -16.77
C ALA A 111 -4.96 5.87 -18.00
N ASP A 112 -6.12 5.22 -18.14
CA ASP A 112 -7.01 5.37 -19.28
C ASP A 112 -8.25 6.24 -18.99
N ARG A 113 -8.52 6.51 -17.71
CA ARG A 113 -9.76 7.14 -17.24
C ARG A 113 -9.47 8.25 -16.23
N PRO A 114 -9.54 9.53 -16.66
CA PRO A 114 -9.33 10.68 -15.77
C PRO A 114 -10.20 10.64 -14.51
N GLU A 115 -11.45 10.21 -14.63
CA GLU A 115 -12.39 10.14 -13.49
C GLU A 115 -11.93 9.12 -12.43
N VAL A 116 -11.23 8.06 -12.85
CA VAL A 116 -10.64 7.09 -11.90
C VAL A 116 -9.39 7.67 -11.26
N ALA A 117 -8.58 8.43 -12.02
CA ALA A 117 -7.44 9.14 -11.47
C ALA A 117 -7.86 10.18 -10.42
N ASP A 118 -8.88 10.99 -10.72
CA ASP A 118 -9.42 11.98 -9.80
C ASP A 118 -9.98 11.31 -8.52
N ALA A 119 -10.65 10.17 -8.66
CA ALA A 119 -11.14 9.41 -7.53
C ALA A 119 -10.02 8.88 -6.63
N LEU A 120 -8.89 8.43 -7.21
CA LEU A 120 -7.73 8.00 -6.43
C LEU A 120 -7.11 9.16 -5.65
N VAL A 121 -7.03 10.36 -6.24
CA VAL A 121 -6.59 11.58 -5.54
C VAL A 121 -7.55 11.91 -4.40
N ALA A 122 -8.85 11.84 -4.63
CA ALA A 122 -9.88 12.11 -3.61
C ALA A 122 -9.84 11.09 -2.44
N LEU A 123 -9.30 9.89 -2.66
CA LEU A 123 -9.15 8.86 -1.62
C LEU A 123 -7.89 9.03 -0.77
N GLU A 124 -6.91 9.84 -1.19
CA GLU A 124 -5.66 10.02 -0.44
C GLU A 124 -5.86 10.47 1.02
N PRO A 125 -6.76 11.43 1.34
CA PRO A 125 -7.05 11.82 2.72
C PRO A 125 -7.69 10.71 3.57
N HIS A 126 -8.23 9.68 2.94
CA HIS A 126 -8.89 8.54 3.58
C HIS A 126 -7.98 7.30 3.66
N GLY A 127 -6.66 7.48 3.64
CA GLY A 127 -5.67 6.42 3.65
C GLY A 127 -5.83 5.44 4.82
N ASP A 128 -6.22 5.93 6.00
CA ASP A 128 -6.43 5.09 7.19
C ASP A 128 -7.62 4.14 7.03
N TRP A 129 -8.72 4.64 6.46
CA TRP A 129 -9.87 3.78 6.12
C TRP A 129 -9.49 2.74 5.06
N LEU A 130 -8.74 3.14 4.03
CA LEU A 130 -8.28 2.22 2.99
C LEU A 130 -7.37 1.12 3.53
N GLU A 131 -6.48 1.43 4.48
CA GLU A 131 -5.58 0.45 5.07
C GLU A 131 -6.29 -0.68 5.83
N GLN A 132 -7.52 -0.45 6.30
CA GLN A 132 -8.35 -1.48 6.94
C GLN A 132 -8.85 -2.54 5.96
N TRP A 133 -9.13 -2.16 4.70
CA TRP A 133 -9.78 -3.01 3.70
C TRP A 133 -8.83 -3.44 2.59
N GLU A 134 -7.94 -2.56 2.20
CA GLU A 134 -6.95 -2.78 1.14
C GLU A 134 -5.57 -2.30 1.60
N PRO A 135 -4.88 -3.05 2.48
CA PRO A 135 -3.57 -2.68 3.00
C PRO A 135 -2.55 -2.48 1.88
N ALA A 136 -1.71 -1.44 2.01
CA ALA A 136 -0.69 -1.11 1.01
C ALA A 136 0.36 -2.22 0.83
N PHE A 137 0.61 -3.01 1.88
CA PHE A 137 1.53 -4.14 1.83
C PHE A 137 0.87 -5.42 2.34
N ARG A 138 1.05 -6.51 1.59
CA ARG A 138 0.61 -7.86 1.97
C ARG A 138 1.75 -8.87 1.85
N PRO A 139 1.73 -9.98 2.63
CA PRO A 139 2.84 -10.95 2.68
C PRO A 139 3.13 -11.62 1.33
N ARG A 140 2.12 -11.78 0.50
CA ARG A 140 2.18 -12.51 -0.77
C ARG A 140 1.95 -11.64 -2.01
N GLN A 141 2.29 -10.38 -1.94
CA GLN A 141 2.15 -9.50 -3.09
C GLN A 141 3.06 -9.97 -4.24
N PRO A 142 2.50 -10.46 -5.36
CA PRO A 142 3.31 -11.02 -6.45
C PRO A 142 3.95 -9.96 -7.35
N THR A 143 3.49 -8.72 -7.30
CA THR A 143 3.82 -7.68 -8.26
C THR A 143 4.63 -6.51 -7.70
N SER A 144 4.89 -5.53 -8.53
CA SER A 144 5.66 -4.33 -8.22
C SER A 144 5.18 -3.67 -6.93
N LYS A 145 6.09 -3.55 -5.99
CA LYS A 145 5.86 -2.82 -4.74
C LYS A 145 5.79 -1.30 -4.91
N ARG A 146 5.82 -0.80 -6.15
CA ARG A 146 5.88 0.64 -6.42
C ARG A 146 4.63 1.35 -5.89
N GLU A 147 3.45 0.91 -6.30
CA GLU A 147 2.18 1.53 -5.85
C GLU A 147 2.00 1.40 -4.33
N ALA A 148 2.32 0.26 -3.76
CA ALA A 148 2.31 0.07 -2.31
C ALA A 148 3.26 1.03 -1.58
N LEU A 149 4.47 1.24 -2.11
CA LEU A 149 5.43 2.20 -1.55
C LEU A 149 4.94 3.65 -1.68
N LEU A 150 4.30 3.99 -2.79
CA LEU A 150 3.71 5.32 -3.00
C LEU A 150 2.59 5.59 -1.99
N ARG A 151 1.66 4.66 -1.83
CA ARG A 151 0.58 4.74 -0.83
C ARG A 151 1.11 4.88 0.58
N PHE A 152 2.02 4.00 0.97
CA PHE A 152 2.66 4.03 2.29
C PHE A 152 3.33 5.37 2.58
N ALA A 153 4.10 5.90 1.61
CA ALA A 153 4.77 7.18 1.78
C ALA A 153 3.79 8.35 1.88
N ARG A 154 2.73 8.37 1.07
CA ARG A 154 1.70 9.42 1.11
C ARG A 154 0.95 9.43 2.43
N SER A 155 0.51 8.28 2.92
CA SER A 155 -0.20 8.18 4.21
C SER A 155 0.64 8.70 5.38
N ARG A 156 1.96 8.53 5.31
CA ARG A 156 2.89 9.02 6.32
C ARG A 156 3.19 10.51 6.20
N LEU A 157 3.35 11.02 4.98
CA LEU A 157 3.58 12.45 4.74
C LEU A 157 2.44 13.32 5.24
N ILE A 158 1.19 12.89 5.07
CA ILE A 158 0.00 13.60 5.57
C ILE A 158 0.09 13.83 7.10
N ARG A 159 0.72 12.90 7.83
CA ARG A 159 0.90 12.98 9.29
C ARG A 159 2.20 13.65 9.73
N THR A 160 3.08 13.98 8.78
CA THR A 160 4.40 14.53 9.09
C THR A 160 4.34 16.05 9.05
N ALA A 161 4.82 16.71 10.11
CA ALA A 161 4.99 18.16 10.10
C ALA A 161 5.95 18.58 8.98
N THR A 162 5.56 19.60 8.23
CA THR A 162 6.32 20.12 7.07
C THR A 162 7.12 21.37 7.42
N ASP A 163 7.37 21.62 8.69
CA ASP A 163 8.13 22.79 9.12
C ASP A 163 9.59 22.69 8.69
N GLY A 164 10.11 23.76 8.08
CA GLY A 164 11.49 23.86 7.63
C GLY A 164 11.69 23.76 6.11
N PRO A 165 12.95 23.62 5.66
CA PRO A 165 13.25 23.50 4.22
C PRO A 165 12.59 22.28 3.58
N ALA A 166 11.96 22.50 2.44
CA ALA A 166 11.23 21.48 1.68
C ALA A 166 11.53 21.60 0.18
N PHE A 167 11.20 20.55 -0.57
CA PHE A 167 11.28 20.55 -2.03
C PHE A 167 9.99 19.98 -2.62
N GLU A 168 9.68 20.39 -3.85
CA GLU A 168 8.55 19.85 -4.59
C GLU A 168 8.93 18.52 -5.26
N HIS A 169 8.19 17.46 -4.92
CA HIS A 169 8.34 16.14 -5.52
C HIS A 169 7.18 15.90 -6.50
N PRO A 170 7.44 15.43 -7.74
CA PRO A 170 6.41 15.30 -8.77
C PRO A 170 5.27 14.33 -8.43
N LEU A 171 5.47 13.42 -7.47
CA LEU A 171 4.47 12.42 -7.06
C LEU A 171 3.89 12.66 -5.66
N PHE A 172 4.55 13.47 -4.83
CA PHE A 172 4.19 13.63 -3.41
C PHE A 172 3.94 15.09 -3.01
N GLY A 173 4.07 16.04 -3.94
CA GLY A 173 3.99 17.45 -3.61
C GLY A 173 5.15 17.90 -2.72
N THR A 174 4.87 18.74 -1.74
CA THR A 174 5.87 19.29 -0.83
C THR A 174 6.41 18.23 0.13
N VAL A 175 7.72 17.97 0.07
CA VAL A 175 8.41 16.98 0.90
C VAL A 175 9.50 17.67 1.71
N PRO A 176 9.59 17.46 3.04
CA PRO A 176 10.70 17.99 3.85
C PRO A 176 12.06 17.53 3.32
N GLU A 177 13.01 18.44 3.23
CA GLU A 177 14.39 18.11 2.77
C GLU A 177 15.07 17.06 3.63
N THR A 178 14.70 16.97 4.90
CA THR A 178 15.19 15.96 5.83
C THR A 178 14.83 14.54 5.44
N LEU A 179 13.75 14.35 4.66
CA LEU A 179 13.28 13.05 4.15
C LEU A 179 13.79 12.72 2.74
N ALA A 180 14.62 13.55 2.13
CA ALA A 180 15.11 13.38 0.76
C ALA A 180 15.88 12.06 0.50
N ASP A 181 16.39 11.39 1.52
CA ASP A 181 17.05 10.07 1.37
C ASP A 181 16.10 8.88 1.60
N THR A 182 14.86 9.15 2.01
CA THR A 182 13.87 8.12 2.28
C THR A 182 13.17 7.73 0.97
N ALA A 183 13.25 6.48 0.59
CA ALA A 183 12.51 5.99 -0.57
C ALA A 183 11.02 5.81 -0.20
N PRO A 184 10.08 6.22 -1.06
CA PRO A 184 10.26 6.74 -2.42
C PRO A 184 10.31 8.27 -2.50
N LEU A 185 10.48 8.98 -1.38
CA LEU A 185 10.44 10.45 -1.28
C LEU A 185 11.69 11.15 -1.85
N ARG A 186 12.67 10.36 -2.30
CA ARG A 186 13.90 10.90 -2.87
C ARG A 186 13.61 11.72 -4.12
N PRO A 187 14.09 12.98 -4.21
CA PRO A 187 13.90 13.79 -5.39
C PRO A 187 14.50 13.12 -6.63
N PRO A 188 13.90 13.29 -7.82
CA PRO A 188 14.47 12.80 -9.06
C PRO A 188 15.80 13.50 -9.36
N GLY A 189 16.79 12.76 -9.89
CA GLY A 189 18.11 13.27 -10.25
C GLY A 189 19.22 12.88 -9.27
N ASN A 190 20.44 13.35 -9.56
CA ASN A 190 21.58 13.10 -8.70
C ASN A 190 21.56 14.06 -7.51
N VAL A 191 21.06 13.60 -6.38
CA VAL A 191 21.12 14.34 -5.13
C VAL A 191 22.54 14.17 -4.58
N ARG A 192 23.27 15.28 -4.42
CA ARG A 192 24.53 15.26 -3.66
C ARG A 192 24.29 14.64 -2.30
N GLN A 193 25.11 13.67 -1.96
CA GLN A 193 25.05 13.04 -0.64
C GLN A 193 25.21 14.13 0.43
N ARG A 194 24.15 14.38 1.17
CA ARG A 194 24.14 15.38 2.24
C ARG A 194 24.75 14.75 3.49
N SER A 195 25.43 15.56 4.30
CA SER A 195 25.93 15.12 5.60
C SER A 195 24.78 14.65 6.49
N TRP A 196 25.02 13.61 7.25
CA TRP A 196 24.08 13.15 8.27
C TRP A 196 24.13 14.08 9.48
N THR A 197 22.99 14.54 9.93
CA THR A 197 22.83 15.41 11.09
C THR A 197 21.78 14.81 12.05
N PRO A 198 21.85 15.14 13.35
CA PRO A 198 20.80 14.74 14.30
C PRO A 198 19.39 15.11 13.84
N ALA A 199 19.19 16.29 13.28
CA ALA A 199 17.90 16.75 12.76
C ALA A 199 17.35 15.85 11.64
N ARG A 200 18.20 15.35 10.73
CA ARG A 200 17.77 14.40 9.69
C ARG A 200 17.42 13.04 10.27
N VAL A 201 18.18 12.55 11.23
CA VAL A 201 17.90 11.29 11.92
C VAL A 201 16.57 11.41 12.65
N HIS A 202 16.35 12.50 13.37
CA HIS A 202 15.11 12.79 14.07
C HIS A 202 13.91 12.84 13.10
N ALA A 203 14.02 13.54 11.98
CA ALA A 203 12.92 13.63 11.01
C ALA A 203 12.52 12.26 10.44
N ILE A 204 13.49 11.37 10.16
CA ILE A 204 13.20 10.01 9.69
C ILE A 204 12.56 9.18 10.82
N ALA A 205 13.05 9.30 12.05
CA ALA A 205 12.48 8.62 13.22
C ALA A 205 11.03 9.11 13.49
N ALA A 206 10.79 10.41 13.44
CA ALA A 206 9.46 11.01 13.60
C ALA A 206 8.50 10.58 12.49
N PHE A 207 8.96 10.51 11.24
CA PHE A 207 8.20 9.98 10.13
C PHE A 207 7.76 8.52 10.35
N GLN A 208 8.58 7.69 11.00
CA GLN A 208 8.29 6.27 11.22
C GLN A 208 7.53 5.99 12.51
N PHE A 209 7.90 6.63 13.62
CA PHE A 209 7.46 6.27 14.97
C PHE A 209 6.61 7.35 15.64
N GLY A 210 6.53 8.54 15.01
CA GLY A 210 5.90 9.72 15.59
C GLY A 210 6.89 10.59 16.39
N GLY A 211 6.53 11.87 16.62
CA GLY A 211 7.42 12.84 17.24
C GLY A 211 7.89 12.46 18.63
N ALA A 212 6.96 12.13 19.54
CA ALA A 212 7.29 11.76 20.91
C ALA A 212 8.22 10.53 21.01
N ALA A 213 8.00 9.52 20.16
CA ALA A 213 8.89 8.36 20.09
C ALA A 213 10.27 8.74 19.55
N ALA A 214 10.35 9.63 18.55
CA ALA A 214 11.61 10.10 18.01
C ALA A 214 12.41 10.92 19.03
N ASP A 215 11.74 11.79 19.79
CA ASP A 215 12.36 12.57 20.86
C ASP A 215 12.98 11.66 21.92
N ALA A 216 12.23 10.64 22.35
CA ALA A 216 12.71 9.67 23.33
C ALA A 216 13.87 8.82 22.78
N LEU A 217 13.74 8.28 21.55
CA LEU A 217 14.75 7.45 20.92
C LEU A 217 16.12 8.12 20.78
N LEU A 218 16.12 9.43 20.62
CA LEU A 218 17.31 10.22 20.32
C LEU A 218 17.70 11.14 21.49
N SER A 219 17.15 10.89 22.68
CA SER A 219 17.48 11.60 23.92
C SER A 219 18.78 11.04 24.50
N GLY A 220 19.89 11.77 24.35
CA GLY A 220 21.21 11.38 24.85
C GLY A 220 22.36 11.80 23.90
N GLU A 221 23.53 11.29 24.16
CA GLU A 221 24.71 11.52 23.29
C GLU A 221 24.58 10.67 22.01
N LEU A 222 24.44 11.35 20.86
CA LEU A 222 24.25 10.70 19.56
C LEU A 222 25.56 10.41 18.87
N GLU A 223 25.82 9.15 18.54
CA GLU A 223 26.89 8.73 17.63
C GLU A 223 26.29 8.23 16.29
N LEU A 224 26.64 8.90 15.21
CA LEU A 224 26.17 8.57 13.86
C LEU A 224 27.24 7.77 13.10
N VAL A 225 27.10 6.45 13.10
CA VAL A 225 28.04 5.54 12.44
C VAL A 225 27.76 5.49 10.95
N THR A 226 28.72 5.98 10.15
CA THR A 226 28.62 6.02 8.69
C THR A 226 29.53 5.00 8.01
N SER A 227 29.15 4.63 6.80
CA SER A 227 29.98 3.78 5.95
C SER A 227 31.21 4.56 5.44
N ARG A 228 32.41 4.04 5.67
CA ARG A 228 33.66 4.65 5.19
C ARG A 228 33.71 4.84 3.67
N ASN A 229 33.12 3.87 2.93
CA ASN A 229 33.20 3.88 1.47
C ASN A 229 32.08 4.73 0.81
N THR A 230 30.90 4.87 1.45
CA THR A 230 29.76 5.54 0.83
C THR A 230 29.27 6.75 1.60
N GLY A 231 29.79 7.03 2.80
CA GLY A 231 29.34 8.09 3.70
C GLY A 231 27.87 7.93 4.17
N ARG A 232 27.20 6.85 3.81
CA ARG A 232 25.80 6.61 4.21
C ARG A 232 25.75 6.23 5.68
N LEU A 233 24.74 6.75 6.40
CA LEU A 233 24.44 6.34 7.76
C LEU A 233 24.14 4.84 7.78
N ARG A 234 24.70 4.14 8.73
CA ARG A 234 24.45 2.73 9.01
C ARG A 234 23.68 2.56 10.30
N ASN A 235 24.24 3.08 11.40
CA ASN A 235 23.68 2.89 12.72
C ASN A 235 23.62 4.23 13.46
N VAL A 236 22.67 4.33 14.38
CA VAL A 236 22.54 5.40 15.36
C VAL A 236 22.72 4.78 16.73
N LEU A 237 23.73 5.21 17.45
CA LEU A 237 23.94 4.87 18.84
C LEU A 237 23.55 6.07 19.69
N VAL A 238 23.02 5.79 20.86
CA VAL A 238 22.63 6.78 21.88
C VAL A 238 23.25 6.32 23.19
N ASP A 239 24.05 7.17 23.80
CA ASP A 239 24.84 6.84 24.99
C ASP A 239 25.65 5.53 24.86
N GLY A 240 26.14 5.28 23.63
CA GLY A 240 26.90 4.09 23.28
C GLY A 240 26.07 2.85 22.94
N GLU A 241 24.74 2.86 23.15
CA GLU A 241 23.86 1.74 22.81
C GLU A 241 23.25 1.85 21.41
N HIS A 242 23.13 0.71 20.71
CA HIS A 242 22.66 0.66 19.34
C HIS A 242 21.12 0.69 19.28
N HIS A 243 20.54 1.87 19.00
CA HIS A 243 19.10 2.07 18.92
C HIS A 243 18.53 1.77 17.53
N LEU A 244 19.19 2.26 16.47
CA LEU A 244 18.62 2.23 15.11
C LEU A 244 19.66 1.83 14.06
N SER A 245 19.23 1.10 13.02
CA SER A 245 20.03 0.89 11.80
C SER A 245 19.27 1.41 10.59
N LEU A 246 19.95 2.12 9.69
CA LEU A 246 19.32 2.66 8.48
C LEU A 246 19.33 1.63 7.34
N SER A 247 18.18 1.31 6.80
CA SER A 247 18.05 0.48 5.61
C SER A 247 18.56 1.22 4.37
N ALA A 248 19.63 0.71 3.75
CA ALA A 248 20.16 1.30 2.52
C ALA A 248 19.18 1.33 1.36
N ARG A 249 18.20 0.41 1.36
CA ARG A 249 17.20 0.28 0.30
C ARG A 249 16.09 1.33 0.40
N TYR A 250 15.61 1.56 1.62
CA TYR A 250 14.40 2.36 1.84
C TYR A 250 14.69 3.71 2.50
N GLY A 251 15.86 3.88 3.10
CA GLY A 251 16.17 5.07 3.90
C GLY A 251 15.32 5.19 5.16
N LEU A 252 14.78 4.06 5.64
CA LEU A 252 14.00 3.94 6.86
C LEU A 252 14.79 3.17 7.91
N PHE A 253 14.53 3.46 9.17
CA PHE A 253 15.18 2.79 10.28
C PHE A 253 14.60 1.41 10.56
N THR A 254 15.48 0.53 11.02
CA THR A 254 15.12 -0.72 11.70
C THR A 254 15.45 -0.56 13.16
N LEU A 255 14.50 -0.91 14.02
CA LEU A 255 14.60 -0.76 15.47
C LEU A 255 15.43 -1.91 16.07
N ARG A 256 16.34 -1.59 17.01
CA ARG A 256 17.11 -2.56 17.79
C ARG A 256 16.48 -2.72 19.19
N ALA A 257 16.91 -3.75 19.94
CA ALA A 257 16.36 -4.04 21.26
C ALA A 257 16.45 -2.83 22.21
N ALA A 258 17.60 -2.16 22.30
CA ALA A 258 17.77 -0.96 23.13
C ALA A 258 16.79 0.15 22.76
N GLY A 259 16.67 0.47 21.44
CA GLY A 259 15.68 1.44 20.96
C GLY A 259 14.24 1.00 21.20
N ALA A 260 13.95 -0.30 21.13
CA ALA A 260 12.64 -0.85 21.43
C ALA A 260 12.24 -0.63 22.91
N CYS A 261 13.16 -0.83 23.84
CA CYS A 261 12.96 -0.52 25.27
C CYS A 261 12.61 0.95 25.48
N VAL A 262 13.30 1.86 24.77
CA VAL A 262 13.04 3.30 24.88
C VAL A 262 11.64 3.65 24.37
N ILE A 263 11.25 3.17 23.19
CA ILE A 263 9.88 3.40 22.67
C ILE A 263 8.84 2.80 23.60
N HIS A 264 9.08 1.58 24.10
CA HIS A 264 8.16 0.91 25.01
C HIS A 264 7.90 1.72 26.27
N ALA A 265 8.95 2.30 26.86
CA ALA A 265 8.86 3.14 28.05
C ALA A 265 8.22 4.52 27.78
N ALA A 266 8.46 5.10 26.60
CA ALA A 266 8.03 6.45 26.27
C ALA A 266 6.61 6.53 25.69
N CYS A 267 6.13 5.47 25.04
CA CYS A 267 4.84 5.45 24.37
C CYS A 267 3.83 4.62 25.17
N ALA A 268 2.64 5.20 25.38
CA ALA A 268 1.55 4.47 26.01
C ALA A 268 0.98 3.38 25.09
N ALA A 269 0.49 2.28 25.67
CA ALA A 269 -0.26 1.28 24.91
C ALA A 269 -1.54 1.92 24.29
N PRO A 270 -1.98 1.51 23.11
CA PRO A 270 -1.47 0.40 22.28
C PRO A 270 -0.34 0.80 21.30
N GLN A 271 0.17 2.04 21.36
CA GLN A 271 1.10 2.59 20.36
C GLN A 271 2.32 1.68 20.12
N GLN A 272 2.58 1.35 18.86
CA GLN A 272 3.65 0.49 18.33
C GLN A 272 3.59 -0.98 18.81
N ARG A 273 2.54 -1.43 19.50
CA ARG A 273 2.48 -2.75 20.15
C ARG A 273 1.73 -3.78 19.32
N VAL A 274 2.23 -5.00 19.39
CA VAL A 274 1.56 -6.24 18.98
C VAL A 274 1.52 -7.13 20.22
N VAL A 275 0.34 -7.27 20.82
CA VAL A 275 0.12 -8.06 22.04
C VAL A 275 -0.04 -9.52 21.65
N VAL A 276 0.75 -10.40 22.28
CA VAL A 276 0.73 -11.83 22.00
C VAL A 276 0.26 -12.65 23.20
N HIS A 277 -0.37 -13.78 22.91
CA HIS A 277 -0.74 -14.76 23.91
C HIS A 277 0.49 -15.31 24.64
N ALA A 278 0.35 -15.64 25.93
CA ALA A 278 1.43 -16.13 26.78
C ALA A 278 2.16 -17.33 26.18
N ASP A 279 1.44 -18.25 25.53
CA ASP A 279 2.03 -19.43 24.88
C ASP A 279 3.01 -19.07 23.75
N SER A 280 2.84 -17.91 23.12
CA SER A 280 3.74 -17.43 22.07
C SER A 280 4.91 -16.62 22.61
N ALA A 281 4.71 -15.91 23.74
CA ALA A 281 5.68 -14.98 24.29
C ALA A 281 7.04 -15.66 24.55
N GLU A 282 7.05 -16.87 25.11
CA GLU A 282 8.28 -17.62 25.38
C GLU A 282 9.06 -17.95 24.10
N PHE A 283 8.36 -18.33 23.02
CA PHE A 283 8.99 -18.56 21.72
C PHE A 283 9.52 -17.27 21.10
N ASN A 284 8.81 -16.14 21.33
CA ASN A 284 9.23 -14.85 20.81
C ASN A 284 10.46 -14.31 21.54
N ARG A 285 10.63 -14.56 22.86
CA ARG A 285 11.88 -14.30 23.60
C ARG A 285 13.08 -15.08 23.06
N GLN A 286 12.83 -16.23 22.43
CA GLN A 286 13.86 -17.01 21.74
C GLN A 286 14.10 -16.54 20.29
N GLY A 287 13.55 -15.41 19.85
CA GLY A 287 13.69 -14.86 18.52
C GLY A 287 12.81 -15.54 17.45
N ARG A 288 11.82 -16.34 17.86
CA ARG A 288 10.87 -16.94 16.91
C ARG A 288 9.83 -15.93 16.46
N ASN A 289 9.38 -16.07 15.23
CA ASN A 289 8.39 -15.19 14.62
C ASN A 289 7.00 -15.35 15.27
N VAL A 290 6.21 -14.25 15.24
CA VAL A 290 4.81 -14.25 15.68
C VAL A 290 3.88 -14.64 14.54
N PHE A 291 2.99 -15.58 14.76
CA PHE A 291 1.92 -15.95 13.84
C PHE A 291 0.59 -15.27 14.23
N CYS A 292 -0.25 -14.95 13.25
CA CYS A 292 -1.51 -14.21 13.45
C CYS A 292 -2.40 -14.83 14.52
N LYS A 293 -2.49 -16.17 14.58
CA LYS A 293 -3.30 -16.91 15.58
C LYS A 293 -2.92 -16.64 17.04
N PHE A 294 -1.74 -16.12 17.31
CA PHE A 294 -1.25 -15.81 18.66
C PHE A 294 -1.30 -14.33 19.00
N VAL A 295 -1.74 -13.48 18.07
CA VAL A 295 -1.92 -12.05 18.33
C VAL A 295 -3.29 -11.83 18.94
N LEU A 296 -3.32 -11.16 20.09
CA LEU A 296 -4.54 -10.78 20.79
C LEU A 296 -4.99 -9.37 20.38
N GLU A 297 -4.05 -8.44 20.36
CA GLU A 297 -4.28 -7.05 19.99
C GLU A 297 -3.11 -6.52 19.18
N CYS A 298 -3.40 -5.53 18.35
CA CYS A 298 -2.39 -4.84 17.54
C CYS A 298 -2.76 -3.36 17.47
N ASP A 299 -1.79 -2.49 17.62
CA ASP A 299 -1.97 -1.06 17.41
C ASP A 299 -2.61 -0.81 16.03
N PRO A 300 -3.82 -0.21 15.98
CA PRO A 300 -4.55 0.02 14.72
C PRO A 300 -3.85 1.00 13.79
N ASP A 301 -2.95 1.82 14.31
CA ASP A 301 -2.18 2.80 13.53
C ASP A 301 -0.94 2.21 12.87
N LEU A 302 -0.53 0.99 13.24
CA LEU A 302 0.52 0.28 12.54
C LEU A 302 0.11 -0.09 11.10
N ARG A 303 1.11 -0.20 10.24
CA ARG A 303 0.95 -0.62 8.84
C ARG A 303 1.86 -1.80 8.55
N CYS A 304 1.48 -2.63 7.61
CA CYS A 304 2.34 -3.68 7.15
C CYS A 304 3.71 -3.11 6.73
N GLN A 305 4.79 -3.75 7.13
CA GLN A 305 6.21 -3.34 7.04
C GLN A 305 6.69 -2.33 8.09
N ASP A 306 5.84 -1.88 9.01
CA ASP A 306 6.30 -1.08 10.15
C ASP A 306 7.13 -1.91 11.11
N GLU A 307 8.03 -1.23 11.81
CA GLU A 307 8.68 -1.77 13.00
C GLU A 307 7.67 -1.79 14.14
N CYS A 308 7.65 -2.84 14.92
CA CYS A 308 6.70 -3.00 16.01
C CYS A 308 7.34 -3.69 17.23
N LEU A 309 6.76 -3.45 18.38
CA LEU A 309 7.08 -4.06 19.66
C LEU A 309 6.19 -5.27 19.86
N VAL A 310 6.76 -6.42 20.16
CA VAL A 310 6.02 -7.61 20.59
C VAL A 310 5.97 -7.61 22.10
N VAL A 311 4.76 -7.57 22.66
CA VAL A 311 4.55 -7.49 24.10
C VAL A 311 3.60 -8.59 24.57
N THR A 312 3.68 -8.94 25.86
CA THR A 312 2.72 -9.82 26.53
C THR A 312 1.42 -9.09 26.85
N GLU A 313 0.42 -9.81 27.36
CA GLU A 313 -0.84 -9.25 27.86
C GLU A 313 -0.63 -8.27 29.04
N SER A 314 0.47 -8.42 29.78
CA SER A 314 0.88 -7.50 30.85
C SER A 314 1.76 -6.34 30.37
N ASP A 315 1.84 -6.11 29.07
CA ASP A 315 2.70 -5.12 28.42
C ASP A 315 4.21 -5.31 28.68
N GLU A 316 4.66 -6.54 28.95
CA GLU A 316 6.09 -6.84 29.03
C GLU A 316 6.67 -6.97 27.61
N LEU A 317 7.71 -6.21 27.30
CA LEU A 317 8.39 -6.27 25.99
C LEU A 317 9.20 -7.57 25.86
N VAL A 318 8.95 -8.34 24.82
CA VAL A 318 9.60 -9.64 24.60
C VAL A 318 10.44 -9.70 23.32
N ALA A 319 10.09 -8.90 22.33
CA ALA A 319 10.84 -8.85 21.08
C ALA A 319 10.52 -7.58 20.28
N VAL A 320 11.37 -7.28 19.32
CA VAL A 320 11.16 -6.26 18.29
C VAL A 320 11.23 -6.88 16.91
N GLY A 321 10.41 -6.38 16.00
CA GLY A 321 10.36 -6.93 14.65
C GLY A 321 9.62 -6.06 13.67
N LYS A 322 9.26 -6.67 12.58
CA LYS A 322 8.56 -6.02 11.47
C LYS A 322 7.19 -6.64 11.24
N LEU A 323 6.15 -5.83 11.29
CA LEU A 323 4.78 -6.26 10.99
C LEU A 323 4.68 -6.75 9.54
N LYS A 324 4.00 -7.88 9.30
CA LYS A 324 3.91 -8.54 7.99
C LYS A 324 2.54 -8.49 7.36
N VAL A 325 1.52 -8.24 8.17
CA VAL A 325 0.12 -8.08 7.77
C VAL A 325 -0.44 -6.81 8.39
N ALA A 326 -1.49 -6.25 7.83
CA ALA A 326 -2.14 -5.11 8.45
C ALA A 326 -2.88 -5.53 9.73
N PRO A 327 -3.04 -4.64 10.74
CA PRO A 327 -3.77 -4.96 11.97
C PRO A 327 -5.15 -5.57 11.71
N ALA A 328 -5.92 -5.03 10.77
CA ALA A 328 -7.22 -5.56 10.41
C ALA A 328 -7.18 -6.99 9.83
N GLU A 329 -6.13 -7.34 9.10
CA GLU A 329 -5.94 -8.70 8.57
C GLU A 329 -5.58 -9.71 9.67
N ILE A 330 -4.92 -9.28 10.74
CA ILE A 330 -4.60 -10.15 11.90
C ILE A 330 -5.89 -10.64 12.54
N VAL A 331 -6.85 -9.72 12.74
CA VAL A 331 -8.15 -10.04 13.37
C VAL A 331 -8.98 -11.00 12.51
N LEU A 332 -8.92 -10.85 11.18
CA LEU A 332 -9.68 -11.66 10.22
C LEU A 332 -9.00 -13.00 9.91
N GLY A 333 -7.68 -13.10 10.08
CA GLY A 333 -6.88 -14.23 9.60
C GLY A 333 -6.22 -15.00 10.74
N GLN A 334 -6.70 -16.22 11.00
CA GLN A 334 -6.04 -17.13 11.96
C GLN A 334 -4.73 -17.76 11.41
N GLN A 335 -4.36 -17.46 10.18
CA GLN A 335 -3.20 -18.07 9.52
C GLN A 335 -2.25 -16.99 8.96
N GLY A 336 -0.96 -17.28 9.04
CA GLY A 336 0.08 -16.45 8.47
C GLY A 336 1.02 -15.84 9.51
N LEU A 337 2.04 -15.17 9.00
CA LEU A 337 3.08 -14.52 9.78
C LEU A 337 2.63 -13.10 10.13
N ALA A 338 2.39 -12.80 11.40
CA ALA A 338 2.06 -11.47 11.87
C ALA A 338 3.31 -10.58 12.00
N VAL A 339 4.30 -11.03 12.77
CA VAL A 339 5.55 -10.29 12.98
C VAL A 339 6.76 -11.15 12.63
N LYS A 340 7.62 -10.61 11.77
CA LYS A 340 8.97 -11.16 11.59
C LYS A 340 9.87 -10.58 12.67
N VAL A 341 10.10 -11.35 13.72
CA VAL A 341 11.00 -10.98 14.81
C VAL A 341 12.42 -10.78 14.26
N ARG A 342 13.07 -9.73 14.74
CA ARG A 342 14.45 -9.41 14.41
C ARG A 342 15.36 -9.67 15.59
N GLU A 343 14.92 -9.29 16.78
CA GLU A 343 15.71 -9.34 17.99
C GLU A 343 14.78 -9.59 19.18
N ALA A 344 15.20 -10.46 20.08
CA ALA A 344 14.56 -10.64 21.37
C ALA A 344 15.04 -9.55 22.35
N VAL A 345 14.24 -9.25 23.35
CA VAL A 345 14.52 -8.25 24.40
C VAL A 345 14.59 -8.94 25.75
#